data_bd95b5bdfc235f8234d9795cce2c18ca
#
_entry.id   bd95b5bdfc235f8234d9795cce2c18ca
#
_cell.length_a   1.000
_cell.length_b   1.000
_cell.length_c   1.000
_cell.angle_alpha   90.00
_cell.angle_beta   90.00
_cell.angle_gamma   90.00
#
_symmetry.space_group_name_H-M   'P 1'
#
loop_
_entity.id
_entity.type
_entity.pdbx_description
1 polymer ?
#
loop_
_entity_poly.entity_id
_entity_poly.type
_entity_poly.pdbx_seq_one_letter_code
_entity_poly.pdbx_strand_id
1 'polypeptide(L)'
;MAPLPEQVLLSDLLRRHVRCDQGLDHGAGVQVWMHPPVHRVLGWVSKPSAFGNHREVWRLNQLRGISELEALVQGEPAETDLGVLEKLPTLIDAAVLDRRQQPIGTLADAAIELRSGRIRHYLVSRSDPRLPGSSRWRLSLDRLLDQQPGQVLTALESIDDLPLARASVRQEFLRRSRRWRDQVQEAGNRFEERLEGWLEEPPWQEPEGFDQPYETDAPPRRRRSGPPAADEDPWI
;
A
#
# COMPACT_ATOMS: atom_id res chain seq x y z
N MET A 1 -4.64 -14.14 25.26
CA MET A 1 -4.38 -12.89 24.53
C MET A 1 -3.07 -13.04 23.78
N ALA A 2 -3.03 -12.74 22.49
CA ALA A 2 -1.77 -12.70 21.76
C ALA A 2 -0.90 -11.56 22.32
N PRO A 3 0.42 -11.76 22.47
CA PRO A 3 1.30 -10.71 22.93
C PRO A 3 1.27 -9.53 21.96
N LEU A 4 1.39 -8.30 22.48
CA LEU A 4 1.51 -7.11 21.65
C LEU A 4 2.73 -7.26 20.72
N PRO A 5 2.61 -6.96 19.43
CA PRO A 5 3.76 -6.92 18.54
C PRO A 5 4.76 -5.87 19.02
N GLU A 6 6.04 -6.11 18.81
CA GLU A 6 7.09 -5.16 19.22
C GLU A 6 6.93 -3.83 18.51
N GLN A 7 6.59 -3.86 17.22
CA GLN A 7 6.45 -2.68 16.37
C GLN A 7 5.17 -2.73 15.55
N VAL A 8 4.61 -1.55 15.27
CA VAL A 8 3.47 -1.37 14.38
C VAL A 8 3.63 -0.07 13.59
N LEU A 9 3.06 0.00 12.39
CA LEU A 9 2.88 1.28 11.70
C LEU A 9 1.72 2.07 12.32
N LEU A 10 1.85 3.39 12.39
CA LEU A 10 0.77 4.25 12.91
C LEU A 10 -0.50 4.09 12.09
N SER A 11 -0.37 4.04 10.76
CA SER A 11 -1.50 3.79 9.87
C SER A 11 -2.20 2.45 10.15
N ASP A 12 -1.44 1.43 10.55
CA ASP A 12 -2.00 0.14 10.92
C ASP A 12 -2.72 0.18 12.26
N LEU A 13 -2.23 0.96 13.23
CA LEU A 13 -2.91 1.19 14.50
C LEU A 13 -4.22 1.98 14.28
N LEU A 14 -4.17 3.07 13.50
CA LEU A 14 -5.30 3.94 13.26
C LEU A 14 -6.44 3.27 12.47
N ARG A 15 -6.15 2.33 11.59
CA ARG A 15 -7.19 1.60 10.85
C ARG A 15 -8.04 0.66 11.71
N ARG A 16 -7.55 0.31 12.89
CA ARG A 16 -8.26 -0.60 13.78
C ARG A 16 -9.37 0.11 14.55
N HIS A 17 -10.45 -0.59 14.75
CA HIS A 17 -11.48 -0.15 15.68
C HIS A 17 -11.00 -0.29 17.12
N VAL A 18 -11.22 0.71 17.91
CA VAL A 18 -10.87 0.71 19.33
C VAL A 18 -11.98 0.04 20.11
N ARG A 19 -11.67 -1.05 20.81
CA ARG A 19 -12.63 -1.77 21.65
C ARG A 19 -12.15 -1.79 23.09
N CYS A 20 -13.00 -1.31 24.00
CA CYS A 20 -12.68 -1.31 25.44
C CYS A 20 -12.97 -2.68 26.10
N ASP A 21 -12.55 -2.82 27.35
CA ASP A 21 -12.77 -4.02 28.17
C ASP A 21 -14.25 -4.31 28.49
N GLN A 22 -15.13 -3.32 28.33
CA GLN A 22 -16.59 -3.48 28.40
C GLN A 22 -17.21 -3.96 27.08
N GLY A 23 -16.41 -4.16 26.04
CA GLY A 23 -16.87 -4.60 24.73
C GLY A 23 -17.45 -3.51 23.83
N LEU A 24 -17.40 -2.25 24.24
CA LEU A 24 -17.89 -1.12 23.44
C LEU A 24 -16.92 -0.81 22.30
N ASP A 25 -17.48 -0.48 21.15
CA ASP A 25 -16.75 -0.01 19.97
C ASP A 25 -16.66 1.52 19.97
N HIS A 26 -15.46 2.03 20.03
CA HIS A 26 -15.12 3.45 20.04
C HIS A 26 -14.68 3.96 18.66
N GLY A 27 -14.95 3.20 17.61
CA GLY A 27 -14.65 3.53 16.23
C GLY A 27 -13.18 3.44 15.87
N ALA A 28 -12.86 3.76 14.61
CA ALA A 28 -11.50 3.72 14.11
C ALA A 28 -10.67 4.92 14.58
N GLY A 29 -9.35 4.75 14.64
CA GLY A 29 -8.43 5.83 14.89
C GLY A 29 -8.43 6.85 13.74
N VAL A 30 -8.30 8.13 14.08
CA VAL A 30 -8.29 9.23 13.10
C VAL A 30 -7.03 10.09 13.16
N GLN A 31 -6.37 10.17 14.30
CA GLN A 31 -5.20 11.03 14.52
C GLN A 31 -4.26 10.44 15.57
N VAL A 32 -2.98 10.76 15.44
CA VAL A 32 -1.96 10.42 16.43
C VAL A 32 -1.60 11.64 17.26
N TRP A 33 -1.42 11.42 18.53
CA TRP A 33 -0.89 12.40 19.48
C TRP A 33 0.53 12.01 19.89
N MET A 34 1.48 12.92 19.73
CA MET A 34 2.89 12.62 19.95
C MET A 34 3.65 13.77 20.65
N HIS A 35 4.85 13.46 21.12
CA HIS A 35 5.81 14.43 21.62
C HIS A 35 6.98 14.51 20.62
N PRO A 36 6.92 15.47 19.67
CA PRO A 36 7.87 15.55 18.56
C PRO A 36 9.33 15.63 18.99
N PRO A 37 9.74 16.45 19.99
CA PRO A 37 11.15 16.61 20.36
C PRO A 37 11.87 15.33 20.74
N VAL A 38 11.14 14.33 21.26
CA VAL A 38 11.71 13.04 21.65
C VAL A 38 11.22 11.89 20.75
N HIS A 39 10.58 12.19 19.64
CA HIS A 39 10.05 11.23 18.68
C HIS A 39 9.26 10.10 19.36
N ARG A 40 8.25 10.48 20.15
CA ARG A 40 7.46 9.54 20.92
C ARG A 40 5.96 9.74 20.70
N VAL A 41 5.27 8.66 20.40
CA VAL A 41 3.81 8.62 20.37
C VAL A 41 3.28 8.47 21.80
N LEU A 42 2.36 9.33 22.20
CA LEU A 42 1.74 9.33 23.52
C LEU A 42 0.38 8.63 23.49
N GLY A 43 -0.31 8.66 22.35
CA GLY A 43 -1.61 8.07 22.18
C GLY A 43 -2.19 8.32 20.79
N TRP A 44 -3.46 8.04 20.66
CA TRP A 44 -4.22 8.28 19.44
C TRP A 44 -5.66 8.70 19.77
N VAL A 45 -6.33 9.19 18.75
CA VAL A 45 -7.71 9.65 18.82
C VAL A 45 -8.58 8.71 18.00
N SER A 46 -9.72 8.30 18.54
CA SER A 46 -10.75 7.56 17.80
C SER A 46 -12.01 8.40 17.57
N LYS A 47 -12.79 7.97 16.59
CA LYS A 47 -14.06 8.58 16.22
C LYS A 47 -15.18 7.55 16.37
N PRO A 48 -15.95 7.57 17.51
CA PRO A 48 -16.97 6.57 17.79
C PRO A 48 -18.12 6.54 16.78
N SER A 49 -18.45 7.69 16.20
CA SER A 49 -19.55 7.81 15.24
C SER A 49 -19.10 8.47 13.94
N ALA A 50 -19.61 8.00 12.81
CA ALA A 50 -19.43 8.65 11.52
C ALA A 50 -19.98 10.10 11.52
N PHE A 51 -21.02 10.33 12.29
CA PHE A 51 -21.71 11.61 12.44
C PHE A 51 -21.32 12.28 13.77
N GLY A 52 -21.12 13.59 13.73
CA GLY A 52 -20.80 14.37 14.94
C GLY A 52 -19.30 14.65 15.12
N ASN A 53 -19.04 15.55 16.08
CA ASN A 53 -17.71 16.09 16.38
C ASN A 53 -17.04 15.43 17.59
N HIS A 54 -17.74 14.51 18.24
CA HIS A 54 -17.22 13.79 19.41
C HIS A 54 -15.98 12.97 19.03
N ARG A 55 -14.96 13.07 19.85
CA ARG A 55 -13.68 12.38 19.70
C ARG A 55 -13.24 11.85 21.05
N GLU A 56 -12.52 10.76 21.03
CA GLU A 56 -12.02 10.09 22.21
C GLU A 56 -10.51 9.91 22.10
N VAL A 57 -9.80 10.36 23.13
CA VAL A 57 -8.35 10.31 23.20
C VAL A 57 -7.93 9.12 24.06
N TRP A 58 -7.12 8.26 23.48
CA TRP A 58 -6.56 7.08 24.11
C TRP A 58 -5.06 7.28 24.34
N ARG A 59 -4.59 6.97 25.54
CA ARG A 59 -3.15 6.92 25.81
C ARG A 59 -2.59 5.59 25.35
N LEU A 60 -1.36 5.58 24.87
CA LEU A 60 -0.72 4.36 24.38
C LEU A 60 -0.61 3.28 25.47
N ASN A 61 -0.47 3.67 26.74
CA ASN A 61 -0.40 2.74 27.86
C ASN A 61 -1.77 2.09 28.21
N GLN A 62 -2.87 2.51 27.60
CA GLN A 62 -4.18 1.85 27.73
C GLN A 62 -4.30 0.66 26.74
N LEU A 63 -3.46 0.57 25.72
CA LEU A 63 -3.46 -0.51 24.77
C LEU A 63 -3.06 -1.83 25.45
N ARG A 64 -3.86 -2.87 25.29
CA ARG A 64 -3.66 -4.20 25.89
C ARG A 64 -3.47 -5.28 24.85
N GLY A 65 -4.02 -5.09 23.66
CA GLY A 65 -3.93 -6.09 22.58
C GLY A 65 -4.19 -5.46 21.23
N ILE A 66 -3.68 -6.11 20.19
CA ILE A 66 -3.95 -5.76 18.80
C ILE A 66 -4.35 -7.05 18.09
N SER A 67 -5.50 -7.02 17.43
CA SER A 67 -5.92 -8.03 16.46
C SER A 67 -5.79 -7.48 15.04
N GLU A 68 -6.24 -8.21 14.04
CA GLU A 68 -6.25 -7.74 12.66
C GLU A 68 -7.14 -6.51 12.47
N LEU A 69 -8.30 -6.47 13.14
CA LEU A 69 -9.33 -5.45 12.97
C LEU A 69 -9.47 -4.51 14.16
N GLU A 70 -8.98 -4.88 15.35
CA GLU A 70 -9.23 -4.19 16.58
C GLU A 70 -7.97 -3.85 17.37
N ALA A 71 -8.01 -2.70 18.04
CA ALA A 71 -7.10 -2.29 19.10
C ALA A 71 -7.84 -2.40 20.44
N LEU A 72 -7.44 -3.34 21.27
CA LEU A 72 -8.06 -3.60 22.56
C LEU A 72 -7.45 -2.67 23.61
N VAL A 73 -8.29 -1.92 24.31
CA VAL A 73 -7.88 -0.95 25.32
C VAL A 73 -8.52 -1.26 26.68
N GLN A 74 -7.90 -0.72 27.71
CA GLN A 74 -8.41 -0.82 29.08
C GLN A 74 -8.62 0.57 29.67
N GLY A 75 -9.72 0.75 30.43
CA GLY A 75 -10.11 2.01 31.04
C GLY A 75 -10.90 2.88 30.10
N GLU A 76 -11.12 4.12 30.53
CA GLU A 76 -11.96 5.08 29.81
C GLU A 76 -11.13 6.03 28.96
N PRO A 77 -11.64 6.47 27.79
CA PRO A 77 -11.02 7.53 27.00
C PRO A 77 -11.16 8.88 27.67
N ALA A 78 -10.34 9.83 27.28
CA ALA A 78 -10.62 11.24 27.55
C ALA A 78 -11.46 11.79 26.39
N GLU A 79 -12.65 12.28 26.71
CA GLU A 79 -13.52 12.95 25.74
C GLU A 79 -12.95 14.31 25.38
N THR A 80 -13.07 14.69 24.12
CA THR A 80 -12.56 15.98 23.63
C THR A 80 -13.29 16.43 22.39
N ASP A 81 -13.15 17.72 22.08
CA ASP A 81 -13.69 18.36 20.89
C ASP A 81 -12.63 18.49 19.77
N LEU A 82 -13.10 18.60 18.55
CA LEU A 82 -12.25 18.73 17.36
C LEU A 82 -11.25 19.89 17.49
N GLY A 83 -11.67 21.05 18.03
CA GLY A 83 -10.80 22.22 18.18
C GLY A 83 -9.65 22.04 19.17
N VAL A 84 -9.76 21.10 20.09
CA VAL A 84 -8.65 20.71 20.99
C VAL A 84 -7.69 19.78 20.27
N LEU A 85 -8.20 18.86 19.45
CA LEU A 85 -7.40 17.90 18.70
C LEU A 85 -6.49 18.56 17.67
N GLU A 86 -6.95 19.61 17.00
CA GLU A 86 -6.14 20.37 16.04
C GLU A 86 -4.87 20.97 16.66
N LYS A 87 -4.85 21.12 17.97
CA LYS A 87 -3.70 21.64 18.73
C LYS A 87 -2.78 20.54 19.25
N LEU A 88 -3.15 19.28 19.14
CA LEU A 88 -2.29 18.19 19.56
C LEU A 88 -1.07 18.09 18.64
N PRO A 89 0.13 18.10 19.19
CA PRO A 89 1.34 18.05 18.37
C PRO A 89 1.47 16.72 17.65
N THR A 90 1.76 16.80 16.36
CA THR A 90 2.06 15.65 15.51
C THR A 90 3.06 16.07 14.43
N LEU A 91 3.85 15.12 13.95
CA LEU A 91 4.69 15.29 12.75
C LEU A 91 4.12 14.52 11.55
N ILE A 92 3.05 13.78 11.74
CA ILE A 92 2.38 13.16 10.60
C ILE A 92 1.75 14.26 9.75
N ASP A 93 1.85 14.11 8.44
CA ASP A 93 1.52 15.10 7.40
C ASP A 93 2.46 16.32 7.34
N ALA A 94 3.53 16.38 8.16
CA ALA A 94 4.53 17.43 8.07
C ALA A 94 5.34 17.36 6.77
N ALA A 95 5.63 18.52 6.18
CA ALA A 95 6.51 18.63 5.01
C ALA A 95 7.94 18.21 5.38
N VAL A 96 8.56 17.39 4.54
CA VAL A 96 9.97 17.02 4.66
C VAL A 96 10.80 17.93 3.76
N LEU A 97 11.71 18.67 4.36
CA LEU A 97 12.58 19.62 3.67
C LEU A 97 14.00 19.03 3.57
N ASP A 98 14.65 19.30 2.43
CA ASP A 98 16.06 19.00 2.22
C ASP A 98 16.98 20.02 2.93
N ARG A 99 18.31 19.87 2.79
CA ARG A 99 19.30 20.81 3.35
C ARG A 99 19.16 22.25 2.85
N ARG A 100 18.52 22.44 1.70
CA ARG A 100 18.28 23.75 1.06
C ARG A 100 16.88 24.30 1.40
N GLN A 101 16.18 23.65 2.35
CA GLN A 101 14.81 23.97 2.76
C GLN A 101 13.78 23.82 1.63
N GLN A 102 14.06 22.98 0.62
CA GLN A 102 13.12 22.67 -0.42
C GLN A 102 12.28 21.44 -0.04
N PRO A 103 10.97 21.44 -0.29
CA PRO A 103 10.11 20.32 0.04
C PRO A 103 10.41 19.11 -0.87
N ILE A 104 10.75 17.98 -0.28
CA ILE A 104 11.06 16.74 -0.98
C ILE A 104 9.99 15.64 -0.75
N GLY A 105 9.08 15.85 0.16
CA GLY A 105 8.01 14.91 0.47
C GLY A 105 7.23 15.28 1.72
N THR A 106 6.44 14.33 2.22
CA THR A 106 5.60 14.47 3.41
C THR A 106 5.79 13.27 4.32
N LEU A 107 5.83 13.49 5.64
CA LEU A 107 5.81 12.39 6.62
C LEU A 107 4.44 11.71 6.61
N ALA A 108 4.39 10.55 5.96
CA ALA A 108 3.16 9.83 5.69
C ALA A 108 2.77 8.84 6.79
N ASP A 109 3.76 8.33 7.52
CA ASP A 109 3.56 7.30 8.53
C ASP A 109 4.81 7.19 9.42
N ALA A 110 4.73 6.40 10.49
CA ALA A 110 5.88 6.06 11.31
C ALA A 110 5.77 4.63 11.86
N ALA A 111 6.92 3.97 12.00
CA ALA A 111 7.02 2.72 12.74
C ALA A 111 7.30 3.03 14.21
N ILE A 112 6.42 2.55 15.09
CA ILE A 112 6.52 2.75 16.53
C ILE A 112 6.76 1.44 17.26
N GLU A 113 7.52 1.54 18.34
CA GLU A 113 7.63 0.50 19.35
C GLU A 113 6.48 0.65 20.34
N LEU A 114 5.57 -0.31 20.38
CA LEU A 114 4.33 -0.19 21.17
C LEU A 114 4.56 -0.07 22.68
N ARG A 115 5.59 -0.71 23.19
CA ARG A 115 5.88 -0.73 24.63
C ARG A 115 6.32 0.65 25.16
N SER A 116 7.11 1.38 24.40
CA SER A 116 7.69 2.67 24.78
C SER A 116 7.03 3.86 24.09
N GLY A 117 6.34 3.64 22.99
CA GLY A 117 5.85 4.69 22.09
C GLY A 117 6.94 5.33 21.23
N ARG A 118 8.21 4.87 21.30
CA ARG A 118 9.31 5.47 20.54
C ARG A 118 9.14 5.20 19.06
N ILE A 119 9.34 6.22 18.25
CA ILE A 119 9.39 6.11 16.80
C ILE A 119 10.75 5.54 16.41
N ARG A 120 10.75 4.48 15.61
CA ARG A 120 11.96 3.85 15.08
C ARG A 120 12.43 4.50 13.79
N HIS A 121 11.50 4.85 12.93
CA HIS A 121 11.72 5.58 11.70
C HIS A 121 10.40 6.14 11.19
N TYR A 122 10.50 7.17 10.37
CA TYR A 122 9.37 7.70 9.62
C TYR A 122 9.29 7.09 8.22
N LEU A 123 8.11 7.15 7.62
CA LEU A 123 7.90 6.86 6.22
C LEU A 123 7.52 8.13 5.48
N VAL A 124 8.32 8.49 4.49
CA VAL A 124 8.12 9.68 3.66
C VAL A 124 7.43 9.29 2.37
N SER A 125 6.50 10.11 1.91
CA SER A 125 5.86 10.02 0.60
C SER A 125 6.22 11.22 -0.25
N ARG A 126 6.53 11.01 -1.53
CA ARG A 126 6.73 12.09 -2.50
C ARG A 126 5.40 12.68 -3.00
N SER A 127 4.40 11.84 -3.15
CA SER A 127 3.03 12.21 -3.51
C SER A 127 2.14 12.29 -2.27
N ASP A 128 0.93 12.81 -2.42
CA ASP A 128 -0.05 12.85 -1.34
C ASP A 128 -0.12 11.49 -0.62
N PRO A 129 0.17 11.43 0.69
CA PRO A 129 0.18 10.19 1.44
C PRO A 129 -1.19 9.51 1.50
N ARG A 130 -2.28 10.24 1.26
CA ARG A 130 -3.65 9.72 1.23
C ARG A 130 -3.97 8.95 -0.05
N LEU A 131 -3.16 9.13 -1.11
CA LEU A 131 -3.36 8.38 -2.34
C LEU A 131 -3.00 6.91 -2.14
N PRO A 132 -3.92 5.99 -2.48
CA PRO A 132 -3.67 4.56 -2.38
C PRO A 132 -2.45 4.14 -3.19
N GLY A 133 -1.61 3.29 -2.59
CA GLY A 133 -0.47 2.70 -3.29
C GLY A 133 0.69 3.64 -3.56
N SER A 134 0.77 4.83 -2.91
CA SER A 134 1.94 5.69 -3.02
C SER A 134 3.20 5.02 -2.45
N SER A 135 4.36 5.29 -3.07
CA SER A 135 5.65 4.81 -2.57
C SER A 135 5.98 5.41 -1.21
N ARG A 136 6.70 4.65 -0.39
CA ARG A 136 7.17 5.07 0.94
C ARG A 136 8.68 4.86 1.03
N TRP A 137 9.38 5.86 1.52
CA TRP A 137 10.81 5.83 1.80
C TRP A 137 11.05 5.88 3.30
N ARG A 138 12.00 5.11 3.78
CA ARG A 138 12.33 5.06 5.20
C ARG A 138 13.28 6.19 5.58
N LEU A 139 12.84 7.08 6.46
CA LEU A 139 13.63 8.16 7.04
C LEU A 139 14.02 7.80 8.48
N SER A 140 15.30 7.58 8.70
CA SER A 140 15.86 7.35 10.04
C SER A 140 15.93 8.66 10.84
N LEU A 141 15.84 8.57 12.16
CA LEU A 141 15.81 9.75 13.03
C LEU A 141 17.12 10.55 13.01
N ASP A 142 18.25 9.88 12.78
CA ASP A 142 19.58 10.51 12.65
C ASP A 142 19.73 11.43 11.42
N ARG A 143 18.80 11.35 10.47
CA ARG A 143 18.75 12.23 9.31
C ARG A 143 17.95 13.51 9.54
N LEU A 144 17.24 13.63 10.66
CA LEU A 144 16.49 14.82 11.04
C LEU A 144 17.44 15.84 11.68
N LEU A 145 17.44 17.07 11.17
CA LEU A 145 18.25 18.18 11.70
C LEU A 145 17.42 19.07 12.63
N ASP A 146 16.18 19.36 12.26
CA ASP A 146 15.27 20.19 13.02
C ASP A 146 13.82 19.81 12.75
N GLN A 147 12.94 20.19 13.66
CA GLN A 147 11.51 19.92 13.54
C GLN A 147 10.70 21.09 14.09
N GLN A 148 9.74 21.51 13.32
CA GLN A 148 8.80 22.58 13.63
C GLN A 148 7.37 22.10 13.35
N PRO A 149 6.34 22.75 13.88
CA PRO A 149 4.97 22.41 13.53
C PRO A 149 4.76 22.45 12.01
N GLY A 150 4.32 21.30 11.46
CA GLY A 150 4.03 21.16 10.03
C GLY A 150 5.25 20.94 9.12
N GLN A 151 6.48 20.94 9.62
CA GLN A 151 7.66 20.70 8.79
C GLN A 151 8.83 20.07 9.56
N VAL A 152 9.66 19.32 8.86
CA VAL A 152 10.90 18.75 9.34
C VAL A 152 12.04 19.03 8.38
N LEU A 153 13.17 19.52 8.89
CA LEU A 153 14.39 19.74 8.12
C LEU A 153 15.28 18.49 8.22
N THR A 154 15.80 18.05 7.08
CA THR A 154 16.62 16.83 7.01
C THR A 154 18.01 17.10 6.47
N ALA A 155 18.94 16.16 6.72
CA ALA A 155 20.28 16.16 6.17
C ALA A 155 20.34 15.62 4.72
N LEU A 156 19.19 15.46 4.04
CA LEU A 156 19.09 14.89 2.71
C LEU A 156 19.31 15.94 1.62
N GLU A 157 19.71 15.50 0.45
CA GLU A 157 19.68 16.30 -0.79
C GLU A 157 18.47 15.95 -1.65
N SER A 158 18.02 14.69 -1.58
CA SER A 158 16.87 14.17 -2.29
C SER A 158 16.18 13.05 -1.50
N ILE A 159 14.90 12.81 -1.79
CA ILE A 159 14.18 11.64 -1.24
C ILE A 159 14.79 10.32 -1.73
N ASP A 160 15.47 10.35 -2.89
CA ASP A 160 16.10 9.16 -3.49
C ASP A 160 17.33 8.70 -2.69
N ASP A 161 17.85 9.52 -1.77
CA ASP A 161 18.89 9.15 -0.78
C ASP A 161 18.36 8.17 0.29
N LEU A 162 17.05 8.00 0.36
CA LEU A 162 16.40 7.14 1.35
C LEU A 162 16.11 5.75 0.78
N PRO A 163 16.24 4.70 1.60
CA PRO A 163 15.84 3.36 1.20
C PRO A 163 14.33 3.29 0.97
N LEU A 164 13.94 2.71 -0.16
CA LEU A 164 12.54 2.45 -0.50
C LEU A 164 11.98 1.37 0.44
N ALA A 165 11.00 1.73 1.26
CA ALA A 165 10.33 0.81 2.16
C ALA A 165 9.16 0.09 1.50
N ARG A 166 8.41 0.80 0.65
CA ARG A 166 7.27 0.26 -0.10
C ARG A 166 7.20 0.91 -1.48
N ALA A 167 7.20 0.09 -2.52
CA ALA A 167 6.98 0.57 -3.88
C ALA A 167 5.50 0.87 -4.12
N SER A 168 5.20 1.89 -4.94
CA SER A 168 3.84 2.12 -5.41
C SER A 168 3.40 1.01 -6.36
N VAL A 169 2.08 0.81 -6.48
CA VAL A 169 1.50 -0.14 -7.44
C VAL A 169 2.00 0.17 -8.86
N ARG A 170 2.13 1.45 -9.22
CA ARG A 170 2.68 1.88 -10.53
C ARG A 170 4.13 1.47 -10.71
N GLN A 171 4.99 1.64 -9.69
CA GLN A 171 6.40 1.23 -9.77
C GLN A 171 6.54 -0.29 -9.80
N GLU A 172 5.69 -1.00 -9.08
CA GLU A 172 5.66 -2.45 -9.06
C GLU A 172 5.21 -3.01 -10.42
N PHE A 173 4.21 -2.39 -11.04
CA PHE A 173 3.79 -2.71 -12.41
C PHE A 173 4.90 -2.43 -13.43
N LEU A 174 5.59 -1.29 -13.36
CA LEU A 174 6.70 -0.96 -14.25
C LEU A 174 7.90 -1.91 -14.06
N ARG A 175 8.18 -2.34 -12.84
CA ARG A 175 9.21 -3.38 -12.58
C ARG A 175 8.82 -4.73 -13.16
N ARG A 176 7.54 -5.13 -13.00
CA ARG A 176 7.03 -6.37 -13.60
C ARG A 176 7.06 -6.32 -15.12
N SER A 177 6.63 -5.22 -15.72
CA SER A 177 6.62 -5.07 -17.18
C SER A 177 8.02 -5.02 -17.79
N ARG A 178 9.04 -4.50 -17.08
CA ARG A 178 10.45 -4.58 -17.51
C ARG A 178 10.97 -6.01 -17.45
N ARG A 179 10.76 -6.74 -16.36
CA ARG A 179 11.14 -8.16 -16.25
C ARG A 179 10.47 -9.02 -17.31
N TRP A 180 9.21 -8.71 -17.63
CA TRP A 180 8.47 -9.44 -18.66
C TRP A 180 9.02 -9.14 -20.06
N ARG A 181 9.41 -7.90 -20.35
CA ARG A 181 10.10 -7.54 -21.62
C ARG A 181 11.44 -8.23 -21.74
N ASP A 182 12.24 -8.24 -20.69
CA ASP A 182 13.52 -8.90 -20.67
C ASP A 182 13.38 -10.42 -20.90
N GLN A 183 12.38 -11.07 -20.28
CA GLN A 183 12.08 -12.48 -20.49
C GLN A 183 11.56 -12.80 -21.91
N VAL A 184 10.74 -11.91 -22.49
CA VAL A 184 10.24 -12.07 -23.86
C VAL A 184 11.38 -11.89 -24.86
N GLN A 185 12.31 -10.96 -24.60
CA GLN A 185 13.47 -10.73 -25.44
C GLN A 185 14.48 -11.91 -25.39
N GLU A 186 14.71 -12.48 -24.20
CA GLU A 186 15.49 -13.71 -24.04
C GLU A 186 14.83 -14.93 -24.69
N ALA A 187 13.50 -15.02 -24.63
CA ALA A 187 12.76 -16.08 -25.30
C ALA A 187 12.77 -15.90 -26.83
N GLY A 188 12.69 -14.65 -27.31
CA GLY A 188 12.81 -14.31 -28.75
C GLY A 188 14.18 -14.71 -29.32
N ASN A 189 15.25 -14.35 -28.64
CA ASN A 189 16.62 -14.71 -29.07
C ASN A 189 16.84 -16.23 -29.10
N ARG A 190 16.28 -16.99 -28.13
CA ARG A 190 16.33 -18.46 -28.15
C ARG A 190 15.48 -19.09 -29.27
N PHE A 191 14.45 -18.38 -29.72
CA PHE A 191 13.63 -18.82 -30.84
C PHE A 191 14.31 -18.57 -32.17
N GLU A 192 15.01 -17.44 -32.33
CA GLU A 192 15.83 -17.14 -33.51
C GLU A 192 17.00 -18.11 -33.64
N GLU A 193 17.77 -18.39 -32.59
CA GLU A 193 18.84 -19.39 -32.56
C GLU A 193 18.35 -20.81 -32.95
N ARG A 194 17.11 -21.17 -32.58
CA ARG A 194 16.50 -22.44 -32.96
C ARG A 194 16.03 -22.48 -34.40
N LEU A 195 15.56 -21.36 -34.95
CA LEU A 195 15.15 -21.25 -36.35
C LEU A 195 16.36 -21.27 -37.28
N GLU A 196 17.47 -20.65 -36.90
CA GLU A 196 18.71 -20.74 -37.69
C GLU A 196 19.25 -22.17 -37.74
N GLY A 197 19.20 -22.93 -36.65
CA GLY A 197 19.55 -24.36 -36.64
C GLY A 197 18.64 -25.26 -37.47
N TRP A 198 17.41 -24.85 -37.75
CA TRP A 198 16.47 -25.60 -38.61
C TRP A 198 16.63 -25.27 -40.10
N LEU A 199 17.24 -24.14 -40.44
CA LEU A 199 17.49 -23.72 -41.81
C LEU A 199 18.77 -24.37 -42.38
N GLU A 200 19.59 -25.02 -41.55
CA GLU A 200 20.81 -25.76 -41.97
C GLU A 200 20.56 -27.26 -42.22
N GLU A 201 19.36 -27.80 -42.06
CA GLU A 201 19.08 -29.17 -42.43
C GLU A 201 18.99 -29.33 -43.95
N PRO A 202 19.66 -30.36 -44.56
CA PRO A 202 19.63 -30.56 -46.01
C PRO A 202 18.21 -30.87 -46.50
N PRO A 203 17.90 -30.48 -47.77
CA PRO A 203 16.56 -30.62 -48.32
C PRO A 203 16.09 -32.07 -48.26
N TRP A 204 14.86 -32.25 -47.80
CA TRP A 204 14.16 -33.53 -47.74
C TRP A 204 14.25 -34.25 -49.09
N GLN A 205 14.79 -35.45 -49.11
CA GLN A 205 14.65 -36.36 -50.22
C GLN A 205 13.19 -36.84 -50.21
N GLU A 206 12.42 -36.49 -51.27
CA GLU A 206 11.10 -37.00 -51.47
C GLU A 206 11.17 -38.53 -51.61
N PRO A 207 10.39 -39.31 -50.83
CA PRO A 207 10.23 -40.74 -51.14
C PRO A 207 9.36 -40.88 -52.39
N GLU A 208 9.92 -41.47 -53.43
CA GLU A 208 9.22 -41.86 -54.62
C GLU A 208 8.05 -42.81 -54.32
N GLY A 209 6.85 -42.44 -54.78
CA GLY A 209 5.75 -43.34 -54.99
C GLY A 209 4.73 -43.42 -53.88
N PHE A 210 3.64 -42.65 -54.04
CA PHE A 210 2.27 -43.09 -53.73
C PHE A 210 1.26 -42.18 -54.45
N ASP A 211 0.98 -42.53 -55.71
CA ASP A 211 -0.24 -42.10 -56.40
C ASP A 211 -1.45 -42.89 -55.84
N GLN A 212 -2.28 -42.26 -55.03
CA GLN A 212 -3.66 -42.66 -54.86
C GLN A 212 -4.55 -41.40 -54.61
N PRO A 213 -5.62 -41.21 -55.35
CA PRO A 213 -6.53 -40.09 -55.17
C PRO A 213 -7.44 -40.33 -53.99
N TYR A 214 -7.41 -39.44 -52.99
CA TYR A 214 -8.41 -39.43 -51.93
C TYR A 214 -9.69 -38.72 -52.37
N GLU A 215 -10.79 -39.47 -52.37
CA GLU A 215 -12.13 -38.95 -52.46
C GLU A 215 -12.46 -38.05 -51.26
N THR A 216 -12.85 -36.83 -51.52
CA THR A 216 -13.30 -35.86 -50.52
C THR A 216 -14.74 -36.07 -50.16
N ASP A 217 -15.00 -36.74 -49.08
CA ASP A 217 -16.29 -36.72 -48.41
C ASP A 217 -16.41 -35.50 -47.51
N ALA A 218 -17.19 -34.50 -47.96
CA ALA A 218 -17.48 -33.29 -47.18
C ALA A 218 -18.70 -33.52 -46.27
N PRO A 219 -18.63 -33.23 -44.96
CA PRO A 219 -19.78 -33.36 -44.06
C PRO A 219 -20.78 -32.21 -44.29
N PRO A 220 -22.11 -32.45 -44.08
CA PRO A 220 -23.15 -31.48 -44.39
C PRO A 220 -23.16 -30.28 -43.46
N ARG A 221 -23.34 -29.08 -44.05
CA ARG A 221 -23.46 -27.81 -43.33
C ARG A 221 -24.73 -27.79 -42.45
N ARG A 222 -24.54 -27.67 -41.12
CA ARG A 222 -25.63 -27.35 -40.19
C ARG A 222 -26.10 -25.91 -40.39
N ARG A 223 -27.41 -25.74 -40.69
CA ARG A 223 -28.09 -24.45 -40.68
C ARG A 223 -28.07 -23.84 -39.28
N ARG A 224 -27.58 -22.61 -39.16
CA ARG A 224 -27.75 -21.78 -37.96
C ARG A 224 -29.19 -21.29 -37.90
N SER A 225 -29.89 -21.66 -36.83
CA SER A 225 -31.16 -21.05 -36.41
C SER A 225 -30.88 -19.66 -35.85
N GLY A 226 -31.64 -18.65 -36.27
CA GLY A 226 -31.56 -17.27 -35.79
C GLY A 226 -32.00 -17.10 -34.33
N PRO A 227 -31.71 -15.93 -33.73
CA PRO A 227 -32.03 -15.65 -32.33
C PRO A 227 -33.54 -15.44 -32.13
N PRO A 228 -34.09 -15.79 -30.95
CA PRO A 228 -35.50 -15.52 -30.63
C PRO A 228 -35.72 -14.03 -30.39
N ALA A 229 -36.92 -13.58 -30.69
CA ALA A 229 -37.43 -12.23 -30.52
C ALA A 229 -37.43 -11.80 -29.04
N ALA A 230 -37.20 -10.51 -28.81
CA ALA A 230 -37.29 -9.87 -27.53
C ALA A 230 -38.75 -9.91 -27.00
N ASP A 231 -38.90 -10.40 -25.76
CA ASP A 231 -40.11 -10.23 -24.98
C ASP A 231 -40.07 -8.90 -24.22
N GLU A 232 -41.20 -8.23 -24.25
CA GLU A 232 -41.46 -6.91 -23.69
C GLU A 232 -41.41 -6.93 -22.17
N ASP A 233 -40.80 -5.89 -21.62
CA ASP A 233 -40.67 -5.61 -20.17
C ASP A 233 -42.04 -5.17 -19.60
N PRO A 234 -42.58 -5.80 -18.51
CA PRO A 234 -43.89 -5.43 -17.98
C PRO A 234 -43.83 -4.55 -16.73
N TRP A 235 -42.95 -3.54 -16.65
CA TRP A 235 -42.99 -2.54 -15.57
C TRP A 235 -42.82 -1.13 -16.13
N ILE A 236 -43.93 -0.54 -16.53
CA ILE A 236 -44.22 0.90 -16.46
C ILE A 236 -45.22 1.13 -15.33
#